data_5b2c31688bc91536729b4856a41c514b
#
_entry.id   5b2c31688bc91536729b4856a41c514b
#
_cell.length_a   1.000
_cell.length_b   1.000
_cell.length_c   1.000
_cell.angle_alpha   90.00
_cell.angle_beta   90.00
_cell.angle_gamma   90.00
#
_symmetry.space_group_name_H-M   'P 1'
#
loop_
_entity.id
_entity.type
_entity.pdbx_description
1 polymer ?
#
loop_
_entity_poly.entity_id
_entity_poly.type
_entity_poly.pdbx_seq_one_letter_code
_entity_poly.pdbx_strand_id
1 'polypeptide(L)'
;MDNENLELFASCLSGLEAPLAEELKRLGIKRVRPLGGGVAFFCDVRHALSACLWSRLASRILVVVGRVNAGDANLLYEGVRRIAWEGVIVPGASMSVQAHGMNDELRNTRFTALKVKDAVCDRLREMRGERPDVDADHADVSVDVRVREGRATISLDLSGESLYHRSYLTPDDGPDAPLSCALAAGLLALAGWRTRGSRGEALVDPACGDGFLVVEAASAACDLAPGLTRERWGFFGWVPSDPDVWNELIDEADERFERGLASATAPGA
;
A
#
# COMPACT_ATOMS: atom_id res chain seq x y z
N MET A 1 -8.31 10.57 -14.42
CA MET A 1 -8.95 9.56 -13.54
C MET A 1 -10.16 10.20 -12.88
N ASP A 2 -11.21 9.43 -12.62
CA ASP A 2 -12.32 9.88 -11.78
C ASP A 2 -11.85 9.75 -10.31
N ASN A 3 -11.57 10.88 -9.67
CA ASN A 3 -11.01 10.92 -8.31
C ASN A 3 -12.01 10.45 -7.23
N GLU A 4 -13.29 10.30 -7.58
CA GLU A 4 -14.35 9.84 -6.66
C GLU A 4 -14.55 8.32 -6.68
N ASN A 5 -14.01 7.61 -7.67
CA ASN A 5 -14.22 6.16 -7.83
C ASN A 5 -12.98 5.44 -8.37
N LEU A 6 -11.89 5.57 -7.64
CA LEU A 6 -10.63 4.88 -7.95
C LEU A 6 -10.77 3.39 -7.71
N GLU A 7 -10.19 2.57 -8.58
CA GLU A 7 -10.02 1.14 -8.34
C GLU A 7 -8.66 0.89 -7.69
N LEU A 8 -8.63 0.21 -6.54
CA LEU A 8 -7.42 -0.10 -5.80
C LEU A 8 -7.32 -1.60 -5.47
N PHE A 9 -6.10 -2.01 -5.19
CA PHE A 9 -5.79 -3.33 -4.67
C PHE A 9 -4.84 -3.22 -3.48
N ALA A 10 -5.27 -3.73 -2.32
CA ALA A 10 -4.43 -3.89 -1.14
C ALA A 10 -3.86 -5.32 -1.12
N SER A 11 -2.56 -5.49 -1.27
CA SER A 11 -1.92 -6.80 -1.13
C SER A 11 -1.70 -7.15 0.34
N CYS A 12 -1.77 -8.43 0.71
CA CYS A 12 -1.53 -8.91 2.06
C CYS A 12 -0.94 -10.32 2.08
N LEU A 13 -0.57 -10.80 3.26
CA LEU A 13 -0.22 -12.21 3.46
C LEU A 13 -1.43 -13.09 3.18
N SER A 14 -1.19 -14.27 2.61
CA SER A 14 -2.23 -15.26 2.34
C SER A 14 -2.95 -15.67 3.63
N GLY A 15 -4.28 -15.70 3.57
CA GLY A 15 -5.14 -15.95 4.73
C GLY A 15 -5.58 -14.69 5.49
N LEU A 16 -5.05 -13.52 5.17
CA LEU A 16 -5.44 -12.24 5.76
C LEU A 16 -6.41 -11.42 4.89
N GLU A 17 -6.86 -11.95 3.77
CA GLU A 17 -7.73 -11.22 2.84
C GLU A 17 -9.07 -10.83 3.47
N ALA A 18 -9.69 -11.72 4.26
CA ALA A 18 -10.94 -11.41 4.93
C ALA A 18 -10.75 -10.41 6.10
N PRO A 19 -9.76 -10.55 7.01
CA PRO A 19 -9.42 -9.52 7.99
C PRO A 19 -9.11 -8.16 7.39
N LEU A 20 -8.33 -8.11 6.29
CA LEU A 20 -8.02 -6.87 5.57
C LEU A 20 -9.27 -6.23 4.98
N ALA A 21 -10.18 -7.02 4.40
CA ALA A 21 -11.45 -6.50 3.90
C ALA A 21 -12.28 -5.84 5.00
N GLU A 22 -12.32 -6.44 6.20
CA GLU A 22 -12.99 -5.84 7.36
C GLU A 22 -12.26 -4.59 7.87
N GLU A 23 -10.94 -4.55 7.79
CA GLU A 23 -10.15 -3.36 8.11
C GLU A 23 -10.52 -2.20 7.17
N LEU A 24 -10.52 -2.42 5.85
CA LEU A 24 -10.88 -1.41 4.85
C LEU A 24 -12.34 -0.92 5.01
N LYS A 25 -13.28 -1.80 5.32
CA LYS A 25 -14.68 -1.40 5.61
C LYS A 25 -14.79 -0.48 6.82
N ARG A 26 -13.98 -0.72 7.88
CA ARG A 26 -13.94 0.15 9.06
C ARG A 26 -13.38 1.54 8.77
N LEU A 27 -12.55 1.68 7.73
CA LEU A 27 -12.10 2.96 7.21
C LEU A 27 -13.16 3.68 6.35
N GLY A 28 -14.39 3.16 6.27
CA GLY A 28 -15.49 3.75 5.51
C GLY A 28 -15.60 3.28 4.06
N ILE A 29 -14.74 2.40 3.61
CA ILE A 29 -14.73 1.91 2.23
C ILE A 29 -15.84 0.87 2.04
N LYS A 30 -16.82 1.20 1.21
CA LYS A 30 -18.04 0.38 1.06
C LYS A 30 -17.89 -0.77 0.06
N ARG A 31 -17.12 -0.56 -1.01
CA ARG A 31 -16.96 -1.52 -2.11
C ARG A 31 -15.64 -2.26 -1.96
N VAL A 32 -15.68 -3.37 -1.22
CA VAL A 32 -14.50 -4.17 -0.84
C VAL A 32 -14.74 -5.62 -1.24
N ARG A 33 -13.77 -6.24 -1.94
CA ARG A 33 -13.84 -7.63 -2.43
C ARG A 33 -12.53 -8.37 -2.15
N PRO A 34 -12.51 -9.35 -1.26
CA PRO A 34 -11.36 -10.24 -1.07
C PRO A 34 -11.06 -11.03 -2.36
N LEU A 35 -9.77 -11.15 -2.68
CA LEU A 35 -9.22 -11.92 -3.79
C LEU A 35 -7.98 -12.68 -3.30
N GLY A 36 -7.47 -13.62 -4.07
CA GLY A 36 -6.23 -14.30 -3.70
C GLY A 36 -5.04 -13.32 -3.60
N GLY A 37 -4.43 -13.28 -2.41
CA GLY A 37 -3.27 -12.43 -2.09
C GLY A 37 -3.59 -10.96 -1.80
N GLY A 38 -4.86 -10.60 -1.60
CA GLY A 38 -5.24 -9.24 -1.23
C GLY A 38 -6.72 -8.92 -1.41
N VAL A 39 -7.01 -7.63 -1.46
CA VAL A 39 -8.38 -7.11 -1.49
C VAL A 39 -8.50 -6.03 -2.57
N ALA A 40 -9.42 -6.21 -3.52
CA ALA A 40 -9.81 -5.16 -4.43
C ALA A 40 -10.88 -4.26 -3.79
N PHE A 41 -10.75 -2.96 -3.96
CA PHE A 41 -11.71 -2.01 -3.41
C PHE A 41 -11.83 -0.76 -4.28
N PHE A 42 -12.89 0.03 -4.04
CA PHE A 42 -13.15 1.26 -4.76
C PHE A 42 -13.45 2.37 -3.76
N CYS A 43 -12.76 3.50 -3.92
CA CYS A 43 -12.92 4.66 -3.06
C CYS A 43 -12.42 5.94 -3.74
N ASP A 44 -12.59 7.07 -3.07
CA ASP A 44 -11.98 8.36 -3.41
C ASP A 44 -10.52 8.45 -2.94
N VAL A 45 -9.87 9.57 -3.25
CA VAL A 45 -8.47 9.84 -2.88
C VAL A 45 -8.28 9.85 -1.37
N ARG A 46 -9.18 10.50 -0.57
CA ARG A 46 -9.06 10.56 0.88
C ARG A 46 -9.04 9.18 1.52
N HIS A 47 -9.95 8.30 1.10
CA HIS A 47 -9.97 6.92 1.61
C HIS A 47 -8.78 6.09 1.15
N ALA A 48 -8.24 6.35 -0.06
CA ALA A 48 -7.01 5.70 -0.52
C ALA A 48 -5.80 6.07 0.34
N LEU A 49 -5.62 7.36 0.66
CA LEU A 49 -4.59 7.86 1.57
C LEU A 49 -4.80 7.36 3.00
N SER A 50 -6.07 7.34 3.47
CA SER A 50 -6.42 6.75 4.76
C SER A 50 -6.08 5.26 4.84
N ALA A 51 -6.29 4.49 3.76
CA ALA A 51 -5.88 3.09 3.71
C ALA A 51 -4.35 2.93 3.81
N CYS A 52 -3.56 3.82 3.20
CA CYS A 52 -2.10 3.84 3.37
C CYS A 52 -1.71 4.11 4.83
N LEU A 53 -2.31 5.10 5.47
CA LEU A 53 -1.99 5.53 6.83
C LEU A 53 -2.38 4.49 7.89
N TRP A 54 -3.57 3.90 7.77
CA TRP A 54 -4.21 3.12 8.83
C TRP A 54 -4.11 1.61 8.68
N SER A 55 -3.78 1.08 7.50
CA SER A 55 -3.76 -0.37 7.31
C SER A 55 -2.60 -1.02 8.04
N ARG A 56 -2.93 -2.00 8.89
CA ARG A 56 -1.97 -2.87 9.59
C ARG A 56 -1.70 -4.16 8.83
N LEU A 57 -2.64 -4.56 7.97
CA LEU A 57 -2.66 -5.85 7.31
C LEU A 57 -2.24 -5.79 5.84
N ALA A 58 -2.34 -4.62 5.21
CA ALA A 58 -1.86 -4.44 3.84
C ALA A 58 -0.33 -4.37 3.79
N SER A 59 0.24 -5.02 2.78
CA SER A 59 1.66 -4.87 2.42
C SER A 59 1.88 -3.66 1.51
N ARG A 60 0.97 -3.47 0.54
CA ARG A 60 0.98 -2.36 -0.41
C ARG A 60 -0.44 -1.95 -0.76
N ILE A 61 -0.63 -0.68 -1.07
CA ILE A 61 -1.86 -0.12 -1.63
C ILE A 61 -1.55 0.33 -3.07
N LEU A 62 -2.16 -0.32 -4.03
CA LEU A 62 -1.94 -0.12 -5.46
C LEU A 62 -3.17 0.52 -6.08
N VAL A 63 -3.05 1.68 -6.73
CA VAL A 63 -4.13 2.25 -7.54
C VAL A 63 -4.01 1.78 -8.98
N VAL A 64 -5.08 1.22 -9.54
CA VAL A 64 -5.10 0.72 -10.92
C VAL A 64 -5.21 1.90 -11.88
N VAL A 65 -4.18 2.10 -12.71
CA VAL A 65 -4.16 3.16 -13.73
C VAL A 65 -4.59 2.68 -15.10
N GLY A 66 -4.57 1.38 -15.35
CA GLY A 66 -5.06 0.80 -16.59
C GLY A 66 -4.96 -0.71 -16.68
N ARG A 67 -5.68 -1.25 -17.66
CA ARG A 67 -5.57 -2.66 -18.09
C ARG A 67 -5.32 -2.70 -19.57
N VAL A 68 -4.28 -3.40 -19.96
CA VAL A 68 -3.82 -3.42 -21.35
C VAL A 68 -3.69 -4.85 -21.87
N ASN A 69 -3.69 -5.00 -23.18
CA ASN A 69 -3.35 -6.28 -23.81
C ASN A 69 -1.85 -6.57 -23.61
N ALA A 70 -1.54 -7.77 -23.17
CA ALA A 70 -0.19 -8.28 -22.91
C ALA A 70 0.05 -9.60 -23.65
N GLY A 71 -0.64 -9.83 -24.76
CA GLY A 71 -0.42 -10.99 -25.62
C GLY A 71 0.99 -11.06 -26.17
N ASP A 72 1.62 -9.92 -26.43
CA ASP A 72 3.04 -9.79 -26.77
C ASP A 72 3.62 -8.47 -26.24
N ALA A 73 4.95 -8.30 -26.41
CA ALA A 73 5.67 -7.12 -25.90
C ALA A 73 5.28 -5.82 -26.61
N ASN A 74 4.85 -5.86 -27.88
CA ASN A 74 4.46 -4.66 -28.63
C ASN A 74 3.06 -4.22 -28.21
N LEU A 75 2.12 -5.14 -28.06
CA LEU A 75 0.78 -4.87 -27.54
C LEU A 75 0.84 -4.28 -26.12
N LEU A 76 1.70 -4.84 -25.27
CA LEU A 76 1.95 -4.30 -23.94
C LEU A 76 2.47 -2.85 -24.02
N TYR A 77 3.53 -2.61 -24.80
CA TYR A 77 4.13 -1.29 -24.96
C TYR A 77 3.11 -0.25 -25.46
N GLU A 78 2.42 -0.55 -26.56
CA GLU A 78 1.43 0.37 -27.14
C GLU A 78 0.24 0.61 -26.19
N GLY A 79 -0.21 -0.41 -25.47
CA GLY A 79 -1.27 -0.28 -24.48
C GLY A 79 -0.86 0.64 -23.32
N VAL A 80 0.34 0.46 -22.78
CA VAL A 80 0.88 1.27 -21.68
C VAL A 80 1.13 2.72 -22.13
N ARG A 81 1.67 2.93 -23.34
CA ARG A 81 1.91 4.28 -23.89
C ARG A 81 0.63 5.10 -24.07
N ARG A 82 -0.53 4.46 -24.28
CA ARG A 82 -1.83 5.14 -24.39
C ARG A 82 -2.41 5.62 -23.07
N ILE A 83 -1.91 5.14 -21.93
CA ILE A 83 -2.30 5.65 -20.62
C ILE A 83 -1.83 7.11 -20.51
N ALA A 84 -2.69 7.98 -19.98
CA ALA A 84 -2.39 9.41 -19.79
C ALA A 84 -1.50 9.62 -18.56
N TRP A 85 -0.23 9.19 -18.66
CA TRP A 85 0.74 9.24 -17.56
C TRP A 85 1.00 10.64 -17.03
N GLU A 86 0.82 11.66 -17.86
CA GLU A 86 0.87 13.07 -17.47
C GLU A 86 -0.19 13.48 -16.42
N GLY A 87 -1.27 12.72 -16.31
CA GLY A 87 -2.29 12.86 -15.27
C GLY A 87 -2.12 11.87 -14.10
N VAL A 88 -1.05 11.08 -14.10
CA VAL A 88 -0.77 10.07 -13.06
C VAL A 88 0.45 10.42 -12.25
N ILE A 89 1.57 10.76 -12.90
CA ILE A 89 2.87 11.03 -12.26
C ILE A 89 3.12 12.53 -12.27
N VAL A 90 3.53 13.11 -11.14
CA VAL A 90 3.89 14.54 -11.07
C VAL A 90 5.13 14.85 -11.90
N PRO A 91 5.27 16.08 -12.46
CA PRO A 91 6.48 16.47 -13.16
C PRO A 91 7.73 16.39 -12.27
N GLY A 92 8.84 15.92 -12.82
CA GLY A 92 10.12 15.81 -12.13
C GLY A 92 10.26 14.60 -11.18
N ALA A 93 9.19 13.82 -10.94
CA ALA A 93 9.31 12.62 -10.14
C ALA A 93 10.11 11.53 -10.86
N SER A 94 11.00 10.89 -10.12
CA SER A 94 11.70 9.67 -10.54
C SER A 94 10.77 8.47 -10.48
N MET A 95 11.02 7.44 -11.32
CA MET A 95 10.16 6.28 -11.38
C MET A 95 10.92 4.96 -11.40
N SER A 96 10.29 3.92 -10.85
CA SER A 96 10.67 2.53 -11.03
C SER A 96 9.52 1.72 -11.63
N VAL A 97 9.83 0.56 -12.18
CA VAL A 97 8.81 -0.39 -12.68
C VAL A 97 9.15 -1.79 -12.19
N GLN A 98 8.17 -2.44 -11.56
CA GLN A 98 8.26 -3.83 -11.16
C GLN A 98 7.20 -4.64 -11.91
N ALA A 99 7.55 -5.83 -12.37
CA ALA A 99 6.63 -6.70 -13.08
C ALA A 99 6.53 -8.07 -12.42
N HIS A 100 5.30 -8.58 -12.35
CA HIS A 100 4.94 -9.85 -11.74
C HIS A 100 4.08 -10.68 -12.70
N GLY A 101 4.24 -11.99 -12.62
CA GLY A 101 3.56 -12.92 -13.53
C GLY A 101 4.24 -12.99 -14.90
N MET A 102 3.85 -13.97 -15.66
CA MET A 102 4.40 -14.29 -16.99
C MET A 102 3.29 -14.92 -17.84
N ASN A 103 3.50 -14.92 -19.15
CA ASN A 103 2.73 -15.70 -20.12
C ASN A 103 3.68 -16.29 -21.16
N ASP A 104 3.14 -16.88 -22.22
CA ASP A 104 3.95 -17.58 -23.23
C ASP A 104 4.91 -16.67 -23.99
N GLU A 105 4.58 -15.39 -24.15
CA GLU A 105 5.39 -14.37 -24.84
C GLU A 105 6.25 -13.53 -23.89
N LEU A 106 5.70 -13.16 -22.71
CA LEU A 106 6.35 -12.35 -21.69
C LEU A 106 6.90 -13.25 -20.57
N ARG A 107 7.96 -14.00 -20.89
CA ARG A 107 8.57 -15.02 -20.00
C ARG A 107 9.58 -14.46 -18.99
N ASN A 108 9.91 -13.17 -19.09
CA ASN A 108 10.92 -12.53 -18.24
C ASN A 108 10.34 -11.25 -17.65
N THR A 109 10.14 -11.23 -16.34
CA THR A 109 9.57 -10.08 -15.63
C THR A 109 10.44 -8.83 -15.75
N ARG A 110 11.77 -8.97 -15.75
CA ARG A 110 12.69 -7.85 -15.96
C ARG A 110 12.54 -7.24 -17.35
N PHE A 111 12.40 -8.06 -18.38
CA PHE A 111 12.12 -7.59 -19.73
C PHE A 111 10.76 -6.88 -19.81
N THR A 112 9.73 -7.45 -19.19
CA THR A 112 8.40 -6.85 -19.11
C THR A 112 8.45 -5.48 -18.43
N ALA A 113 9.15 -5.37 -17.30
CA ALA A 113 9.34 -4.11 -16.59
C ALA A 113 10.06 -3.05 -17.44
N LEU A 114 11.11 -3.43 -18.18
CA LEU A 114 11.83 -2.53 -19.09
C LEU A 114 10.92 -2.03 -20.22
N LYS A 115 10.10 -2.90 -20.82
CA LYS A 115 9.15 -2.51 -21.87
C LYS A 115 8.11 -1.53 -21.38
N VAL A 116 7.56 -1.75 -20.18
CA VAL A 116 6.61 -0.82 -19.55
C VAL A 116 7.29 0.50 -19.21
N LYS A 117 8.49 0.46 -18.63
CA LYS A 117 9.29 1.66 -18.35
C LYS A 117 9.51 2.50 -19.61
N ASP A 118 9.93 1.88 -20.71
CA ASP A 118 10.16 2.58 -21.96
C ASP A 118 8.87 3.24 -22.49
N ALA A 119 7.74 2.55 -22.42
CA ALA A 119 6.44 3.08 -22.84
C ALA A 119 6.01 4.31 -22.02
N VAL A 120 6.18 4.26 -20.68
CA VAL A 120 5.90 5.39 -19.78
C VAL A 120 6.82 6.58 -20.09
N CYS A 121 8.13 6.32 -20.17
CA CYS A 121 9.12 7.36 -20.49
C CYS A 121 8.87 8.03 -21.84
N ASP A 122 8.54 7.25 -22.86
CA ASP A 122 8.27 7.78 -24.21
C ASP A 122 6.97 8.61 -24.23
N ARG A 123 5.93 8.18 -23.52
CA ARG A 123 4.70 8.96 -23.36
C ARG A 123 4.97 10.30 -22.65
N LEU A 124 5.66 10.29 -21.52
CA LEU A 124 5.93 11.50 -20.75
C LEU A 124 6.84 12.46 -21.55
N ARG A 125 7.84 11.94 -22.27
CA ARG A 125 8.70 12.76 -23.16
C ARG A 125 7.88 13.42 -24.28
N GLU A 126 6.93 12.67 -24.88
CA GLU A 126 6.06 13.20 -25.92
C GLU A 126 5.14 14.31 -25.39
N MET A 127 4.58 14.14 -24.20
CA MET A 127 3.58 15.05 -23.65
C MET A 127 4.18 16.25 -22.90
N ARG A 128 5.36 16.08 -22.29
CA ARG A 128 6.00 17.09 -21.42
C ARG A 128 7.34 17.62 -21.98
N GLY A 129 7.90 16.97 -23.00
CA GLY A 129 9.25 17.29 -23.53
C GLY A 129 10.39 16.69 -22.69
N GLU A 130 10.10 16.12 -21.52
CA GLU A 130 11.08 15.59 -20.58
C GLU A 130 10.83 14.10 -20.31
N ARG A 131 11.94 13.36 -20.17
CA ARG A 131 11.92 11.97 -19.74
C ARG A 131 12.08 11.92 -18.22
N PRO A 132 11.27 11.16 -17.49
CA PRO A 132 11.47 11.00 -16.06
C PRO A 132 12.78 10.28 -15.75
N ASP A 133 13.41 10.62 -14.64
CA ASP A 133 14.53 9.86 -14.11
C ASP A 133 14.06 8.47 -13.67
N VAL A 134 14.94 7.48 -13.83
CA VAL A 134 14.67 6.09 -13.46
C VAL A 134 15.62 5.70 -12.34
N ASP A 135 15.08 5.48 -11.17
CA ASP A 135 15.78 4.98 -10.00
C ASP A 135 15.14 3.67 -9.55
N ALA A 136 15.92 2.62 -9.47
CA ALA A 136 15.43 1.29 -9.11
C ALA A 136 15.17 1.15 -7.61
N ASP A 137 15.93 1.89 -6.79
CA ASP A 137 16.01 1.69 -5.34
C ASP A 137 15.26 2.78 -4.55
N HIS A 138 15.25 4.03 -5.07
CA HIS A 138 14.74 5.20 -4.35
C HIS A 138 13.77 6.05 -5.19
N ALA A 139 13.05 5.43 -6.13
CA ALA A 139 12.08 6.13 -6.96
C ALA A 139 10.99 6.82 -6.13
N ASP A 140 10.56 8.01 -6.56
CA ASP A 140 9.41 8.72 -5.99
C ASP A 140 8.10 7.98 -6.26
N VAL A 141 8.00 7.33 -7.44
CA VAL A 141 6.85 6.51 -7.79
C VAL A 141 7.29 5.13 -8.28
N SER A 142 6.52 4.11 -7.92
CA SER A 142 6.71 2.74 -8.40
C SER A 142 5.48 2.28 -9.19
N VAL A 143 5.71 1.82 -10.42
CA VAL A 143 4.68 1.22 -11.27
C VAL A 143 4.73 -0.29 -11.12
N ASP A 144 3.63 -0.87 -10.66
CA ASP A 144 3.44 -2.32 -10.57
C ASP A 144 2.72 -2.84 -11.82
N VAL A 145 3.26 -3.89 -12.41
CA VAL A 145 2.74 -4.54 -13.60
C VAL A 145 2.45 -5.99 -13.30
N ARG A 146 1.18 -6.36 -13.29
CA ARG A 146 0.78 -7.76 -13.10
C ARG A 146 0.28 -8.37 -14.39
N VAL A 147 1.08 -9.27 -14.96
CA VAL A 147 0.71 -10.04 -16.16
C VAL A 147 -0.01 -11.32 -15.74
N ARG A 148 -1.19 -11.52 -16.33
CA ARG A 148 -1.95 -12.75 -16.20
C ARG A 148 -2.60 -13.08 -17.53
N GLU A 149 -2.29 -14.25 -18.07
CA GLU A 149 -2.76 -14.67 -19.39
C GLU A 149 -2.36 -13.63 -20.47
N GLY A 150 -3.29 -13.18 -21.29
CA GLY A 150 -3.05 -12.17 -22.33
C GLY A 150 -3.28 -10.72 -21.88
N ARG A 151 -3.34 -10.44 -20.59
CA ARG A 151 -3.63 -9.10 -20.04
C ARG A 151 -2.60 -8.66 -18.99
N ALA A 152 -2.35 -7.37 -18.94
CA ALA A 152 -1.60 -6.75 -17.84
C ALA A 152 -2.46 -5.71 -17.12
N THR A 153 -2.45 -5.78 -15.80
CA THR A 153 -2.94 -4.70 -14.94
C THR A 153 -1.75 -3.81 -14.59
N ILE A 154 -1.90 -2.53 -14.83
CA ILE A 154 -0.91 -1.51 -14.56
C ILE A 154 -1.40 -0.70 -13.38
N SER A 155 -0.61 -0.62 -12.33
CA SER A 155 -0.96 0.10 -11.10
C SER A 155 0.18 1.00 -10.66
N LEU A 156 -0.14 2.06 -9.90
CA LEU A 156 0.84 2.85 -9.18
C LEU A 156 0.81 2.43 -7.71
N ASP A 157 1.99 2.24 -7.11
CA ASP A 157 2.11 1.92 -5.69
C ASP A 157 2.05 3.21 -4.85
N LEU A 158 0.94 3.40 -4.15
CA LEU A 158 0.75 4.54 -3.26
C LEU A 158 1.58 4.43 -1.98
N SER A 159 1.96 3.21 -1.60
CA SER A 159 2.77 2.96 -0.42
C SER A 159 4.23 3.37 -0.60
N GLY A 160 4.77 3.23 -1.82
CA GLY A 160 6.20 3.42 -2.13
C GLY A 160 7.06 2.26 -1.62
N GLU A 161 7.08 2.03 -0.32
CA GLU A 161 7.71 0.89 0.33
C GLU A 161 6.67 -0.01 0.99
N SER A 162 7.08 -1.21 1.43
CA SER A 162 6.17 -2.11 2.14
C SER A 162 5.60 -1.44 3.40
N LEU A 163 4.28 -1.48 3.58
CA LEU A 163 3.62 -1.01 4.80
C LEU A 163 3.98 -1.85 6.03
N TYR A 164 4.63 -3.00 5.85
CA TYR A 164 5.14 -3.83 6.93
C TYR A 164 6.38 -3.25 7.61
N HIS A 165 7.06 -2.28 6.98
CA HIS A 165 8.14 -1.54 7.61
C HIS A 165 7.55 -0.56 8.62
N ARG A 166 7.63 -0.91 9.90
CA ARG A 166 7.17 -0.10 11.02
C ARG A 166 8.32 0.74 11.59
N SER A 167 8.01 1.92 12.10
CA SER A 167 9.01 2.81 12.72
C SER A 167 9.67 2.26 13.99
N TYR A 168 9.03 1.28 14.65
CA TYR A 168 9.62 0.60 15.81
C TYR A 168 10.55 -0.56 15.44
N LEU A 169 10.69 -0.88 14.15
CA LEU A 169 11.71 -1.81 13.68
C LEU A 169 13.07 -1.12 13.73
N THR A 170 14.02 -1.76 14.37
CA THR A 170 15.42 -1.33 14.35
C THR A 170 16.14 -1.96 13.15
N PRO A 171 17.31 -1.41 12.71
CA PRO A 171 18.10 -2.02 11.65
C PRO A 171 18.55 -3.46 11.95
N ASP A 172 18.57 -3.85 13.22
CA ASP A 172 18.93 -5.20 13.69
C ASP A 172 17.76 -6.19 13.60
N ASP A 173 16.52 -5.69 13.41
CA ASP A 173 15.34 -6.52 13.14
C ASP A 173 15.37 -7.02 11.69
N GLY A 174 16.39 -7.82 11.37
CA GLY A 174 16.66 -8.34 10.03
C GLY A 174 15.60 -9.33 9.52
N PRO A 175 15.77 -9.85 8.29
CA PRO A 175 14.83 -10.80 7.66
C PRO A 175 14.66 -12.12 8.43
N ASP A 176 15.50 -12.37 9.41
CA ASP A 176 15.49 -13.57 10.26
C ASP A 176 14.66 -13.42 11.54
N ALA A 177 13.99 -12.27 11.76
CA ALA A 177 13.08 -12.10 12.88
C ALA A 177 11.97 -13.18 12.83
N PRO A 178 11.77 -13.96 13.91
CA PRO A 178 10.87 -15.12 13.91
C PRO A 178 9.40 -14.73 13.72
N LEU A 179 9.02 -13.50 14.03
CA LEU A 179 7.69 -12.95 13.85
C LEU A 179 7.77 -11.56 13.21
N SER A 180 7.28 -11.40 11.98
CA SER A 180 7.17 -10.07 11.38
C SER A 180 5.99 -9.29 11.96
N CYS A 181 6.06 -7.95 11.96
CA CYS A 181 4.94 -7.11 12.41
C CYS A 181 3.65 -7.35 11.60
N ALA A 182 3.75 -7.71 10.32
CA ALA A 182 2.61 -8.10 9.51
C ALA A 182 1.91 -9.35 10.04
N LEU A 183 2.70 -10.36 10.43
CA LEU A 183 2.16 -11.60 10.98
C LEU A 183 1.60 -11.35 12.39
N ALA A 184 2.27 -10.54 13.22
CA ALA A 184 1.78 -10.14 14.53
C ALA A 184 0.41 -9.42 14.41
N ALA A 185 0.30 -8.42 13.54
CA ALA A 185 -0.95 -7.73 13.26
C ALA A 185 -2.05 -8.68 12.74
N GLY A 186 -1.66 -9.63 11.87
CA GLY A 186 -2.56 -10.67 11.34
C GLY A 186 -3.11 -11.59 12.44
N LEU A 187 -2.25 -12.08 13.33
CA LEU A 187 -2.65 -12.91 14.47
C LEU A 187 -3.60 -12.16 15.41
N LEU A 188 -3.30 -10.90 15.73
CA LEU A 188 -4.17 -10.05 16.54
C LEU A 188 -5.53 -9.79 15.88
N ALA A 189 -5.55 -9.59 14.56
CA ALA A 189 -6.79 -9.41 13.81
C ALA A 189 -7.65 -10.67 13.84
N LEU A 190 -7.05 -11.85 13.61
CA LEU A 190 -7.73 -13.16 13.68
C LEU A 190 -8.22 -13.48 15.09
N ALA A 191 -7.47 -13.09 16.13
CA ALA A 191 -7.86 -13.23 17.53
C ALA A 191 -8.96 -12.22 17.95
N GLY A 192 -9.32 -11.25 17.10
CA GLY A 192 -10.30 -10.22 17.43
C GLY A 192 -9.79 -9.21 18.46
N TRP A 193 -8.49 -9.02 18.58
CA TRP A 193 -7.85 -8.20 19.62
C TRP A 193 -8.38 -6.77 19.66
N ARG A 194 -8.60 -6.12 18.51
CA ARG A 194 -9.11 -4.75 18.48
C ARG A 194 -10.40 -4.56 19.30
N THR A 195 -11.32 -5.54 19.23
CA THR A 195 -12.57 -5.51 20.00
C THR A 195 -12.35 -5.88 21.46
N ARG A 196 -11.44 -6.83 21.73
CA ARG A 196 -11.13 -7.29 23.08
C ARG A 196 -10.35 -6.24 23.86
N GLY A 197 -9.30 -5.69 23.25
CA GLY A 197 -8.49 -4.63 23.85
C GLY A 197 -9.30 -3.36 24.18
N SER A 198 -10.24 -2.97 23.32
CA SER A 198 -11.13 -1.83 23.60
C SER A 198 -12.12 -2.08 24.77
N ARG A 199 -12.26 -3.34 25.23
CA ARG A 199 -13.04 -3.73 26.42
C ARG A 199 -12.18 -3.87 27.67
N GLY A 200 -10.88 -3.52 27.60
CA GLY A 200 -9.96 -3.67 28.73
C GLY A 200 -9.51 -5.11 28.99
N GLU A 201 -9.67 -6.04 28.01
CA GLU A 201 -9.14 -7.39 28.16
C GLU A 201 -7.59 -7.35 28.14
N ALA A 202 -6.96 -8.09 29.05
CA ALA A 202 -5.50 -8.20 29.10
C ALA A 202 -4.98 -9.11 27.98
N LEU A 203 -3.86 -8.73 27.35
CA LEU A 203 -3.09 -9.59 26.46
C LEU A 203 -1.86 -10.10 27.23
N VAL A 204 -1.63 -11.41 27.19
CA VAL A 204 -0.44 -12.05 27.76
C VAL A 204 0.27 -12.80 26.65
N ASP A 205 1.52 -12.48 26.42
CA ASP A 205 2.41 -13.18 25.50
C ASP A 205 3.54 -13.87 26.29
N PRO A 206 3.41 -15.18 26.56
CA PRO A 206 4.38 -15.90 27.38
C PRO A 206 5.71 -16.20 26.67
N ALA A 207 5.79 -15.94 25.38
CA ALA A 207 6.97 -16.18 24.55
C ALA A 207 7.27 -15.00 23.63
N CYS A 208 7.28 -13.77 24.19
CA CYS A 208 7.20 -12.52 23.46
C CYS A 208 8.34 -12.27 22.45
N GLY A 209 9.50 -12.94 22.55
CA GLY A 209 10.62 -12.75 21.64
C GLY A 209 10.98 -11.27 21.51
N ASP A 210 10.97 -10.77 20.27
CA ASP A 210 11.27 -9.37 19.94
C ASP A 210 10.12 -8.39 20.29
N GLY A 211 9.02 -8.88 20.85
CA GLY A 211 7.91 -8.07 21.33
C GLY A 211 6.92 -7.57 20.26
N PHE A 212 7.07 -7.95 19.00
CA PHE A 212 6.22 -7.43 17.92
C PHE A 212 4.71 -7.62 18.16
N LEU A 213 4.32 -8.76 18.75
CA LEU A 213 2.91 -8.99 19.06
C LEU A 213 2.40 -8.00 20.11
N VAL A 214 3.17 -7.77 21.18
CA VAL A 214 2.80 -6.86 22.26
C VAL A 214 2.77 -5.41 21.76
N VAL A 215 3.77 -5.01 20.97
CA VAL A 215 3.85 -3.65 20.40
C VAL A 215 2.69 -3.40 19.43
N GLU A 216 2.37 -4.32 18.53
CA GLU A 216 1.22 -4.19 17.63
C GLU A 216 -0.11 -4.17 18.41
N ALA A 217 -0.23 -4.95 19.48
CA ALA A 217 -1.42 -4.96 20.32
C ALA A 217 -1.60 -3.65 21.07
N ALA A 218 -0.55 -3.11 21.68
CA ALA A 218 -0.55 -1.82 22.37
C ALA A 218 -0.84 -0.66 21.41
N SER A 219 -0.17 -0.64 20.25
CA SER A 219 -0.41 0.35 19.20
C SER A 219 -1.86 0.35 18.71
N ALA A 220 -2.46 -0.84 18.58
CA ALA A 220 -3.87 -0.97 18.19
C ALA A 220 -4.82 -0.52 19.31
N ALA A 221 -4.49 -0.77 20.58
CA ALA A 221 -5.29 -0.34 21.74
C ALA A 221 -5.26 1.18 21.93
N CYS A 222 -4.11 1.81 21.68
CA CYS A 222 -3.95 3.27 21.72
C CYS A 222 -4.40 3.98 20.44
N ASP A 223 -4.98 3.27 19.49
CA ASP A 223 -5.43 3.80 18.18
C ASP A 223 -4.31 4.54 17.41
N LEU A 224 -3.07 4.08 17.53
CA LEU A 224 -1.92 4.60 16.79
C LEU A 224 -2.00 4.15 15.33
N ALA A 225 -2.00 5.08 14.37
CA ALA A 225 -1.92 4.76 12.96
C ALA A 225 -0.52 4.20 12.61
N PRO A 226 -0.40 3.02 11.97
CA PRO A 226 0.91 2.44 11.69
C PRO A 226 1.77 3.27 10.74
N GLY A 227 1.16 4.11 9.93
CA GLY A 227 1.86 4.99 8.99
C GLY A 227 2.22 6.37 9.52
N LEU A 228 1.83 6.72 10.76
CA LEU A 228 1.95 8.07 11.30
C LEU A 228 3.39 8.61 11.36
N THR A 229 4.35 7.74 11.60
CA THR A 229 5.78 8.11 11.70
C THR A 229 6.57 7.84 10.42
N ARG A 230 5.87 7.53 9.31
CA ARG A 230 6.49 7.22 8.03
C ARG A 230 6.69 8.49 7.22
N GLU A 231 7.92 8.73 6.75
CA GLU A 231 8.30 9.95 6.05
C GLU A 231 8.12 9.87 4.52
N ARG A 232 8.22 8.66 3.94
CA ARG A 232 8.19 8.49 2.48
C ARG A 232 6.99 7.69 2.03
N TRP A 233 6.31 8.24 1.00
CA TRP A 233 5.12 7.66 0.41
C TRP A 233 5.17 7.75 -1.12
N GLY A 234 4.74 6.70 -1.81
CA GLY A 234 4.66 6.69 -3.28
C GLY A 234 3.60 7.65 -3.83
N PHE A 235 2.56 7.95 -3.04
CA PHE A 235 1.51 8.88 -3.47
C PHE A 235 1.96 10.35 -3.50
N PHE A 236 3.10 10.73 -2.94
CA PHE A 236 3.63 12.08 -3.12
C PHE A 236 4.01 12.39 -4.58
N GLY A 237 4.35 11.36 -5.35
CA GLY A 237 4.57 11.47 -6.79
C GLY A 237 3.32 11.25 -7.66
N TRP A 238 2.13 11.06 -7.05
CA TRP A 238 0.87 10.79 -7.73
C TRP A 238 0.03 12.06 -7.86
N VAL A 239 -0.31 12.46 -9.12
CA VAL A 239 -1.02 13.73 -9.42
C VAL A 239 -2.32 13.93 -8.64
N PRO A 240 -3.21 12.92 -8.46
CA PRO A 240 -4.43 13.10 -7.68
C PRO A 240 -4.22 13.25 -6.16
N SER A 241 -3.01 13.04 -5.64
CA SER A 241 -2.71 13.23 -4.22
C SER A 241 -2.84 14.71 -3.85
N ASP A 242 -3.56 14.98 -2.77
CA ASP A 242 -3.77 16.33 -2.25
C ASP A 242 -3.03 16.46 -0.89
N PRO A 243 -2.01 17.33 -0.79
CA PRO A 243 -1.29 17.56 0.45
C PRO A 243 -2.17 18.04 1.61
N ASP A 244 -3.20 18.82 1.34
CA ASP A 244 -4.08 19.34 2.38
C ASP A 244 -4.92 18.21 2.97
N VAL A 245 -5.45 17.33 2.12
CA VAL A 245 -6.16 16.11 2.55
C VAL A 245 -5.24 15.19 3.36
N TRP A 246 -3.97 15.07 2.96
CA TRP A 246 -2.99 14.28 3.71
C TRP A 246 -2.71 14.87 5.10
N ASN A 247 -2.48 16.18 5.19
CA ASN A 247 -2.24 16.88 6.46
C ASN A 247 -3.44 16.72 7.41
N GLU A 248 -4.66 16.87 6.92
CA GLU A 248 -5.88 16.60 7.72
C GLU A 248 -5.91 15.17 8.27
N LEU A 249 -5.52 14.17 7.46
CA LEU A 249 -5.48 12.77 7.91
C LEU A 249 -4.42 12.53 8.99
N ILE A 250 -3.27 13.20 8.89
CA ILE A 250 -2.22 13.14 9.93
C ILE A 250 -2.72 13.78 11.22
N ASP A 251 -3.29 14.99 11.16
CA ASP A 251 -3.84 15.69 12.34
C ASP A 251 -4.92 14.83 13.03
N GLU A 252 -5.85 14.25 12.26
CA GLU A 252 -6.86 13.33 12.80
C GLU A 252 -6.23 12.09 13.46
N ALA A 253 -5.13 11.57 12.91
CA ALA A 253 -4.45 10.40 13.46
C ALA A 253 -3.72 10.71 14.75
N ASP A 254 -3.06 11.87 14.83
CA ASP A 254 -2.41 12.35 16.06
C ASP A 254 -3.43 12.55 17.19
N GLU A 255 -4.53 13.25 16.93
CA GLU A 255 -5.60 13.41 17.90
C GLU A 255 -6.20 12.09 18.40
N ARG A 256 -6.33 11.10 17.52
CA ARG A 256 -6.84 9.78 17.87
C ARG A 256 -5.86 9.04 18.76
N PHE A 257 -4.58 9.10 18.45
CA PHE A 257 -3.52 8.49 19.26
C PHE A 257 -3.43 9.15 20.66
N GLU A 258 -3.45 10.47 20.75
CA GLU A 258 -3.44 11.19 22.04
C GLU A 258 -4.62 10.77 22.94
N ARG A 259 -5.84 10.68 22.37
CA ARG A 259 -7.02 10.20 23.11
C ARG A 259 -6.89 8.75 23.54
N GLY A 260 -6.37 7.89 22.65
CA GLY A 260 -6.13 6.46 22.95
C GLY A 260 -5.11 6.28 24.06
N LEU A 261 -4.02 7.04 24.01
CA LEU A 261 -2.97 7.02 25.04
C LEU A 261 -3.48 7.51 26.41
N ALA A 262 -4.24 8.60 26.42
CA ALA A 262 -4.85 9.11 27.64
C ALA A 262 -5.80 8.11 28.29
N SER A 263 -6.58 7.37 27.47
CA SER A 263 -7.49 6.32 27.94
C SER A 263 -6.73 5.10 28.50
N ALA A 264 -5.64 4.71 27.87
CA ALA A 264 -4.82 3.56 28.28
C ALA A 264 -4.00 3.83 29.57
N THR A 265 -3.71 5.10 29.89
CA THR A 265 -2.93 5.51 31.06
C THR A 265 -3.79 6.03 32.22
N ALA A 266 -5.10 6.07 32.07
CA ALA A 266 -6.00 6.53 33.13
C ALA A 266 -5.96 5.58 34.34
N PRO A 267 -5.92 6.10 35.57
CA PRO A 267 -5.93 5.29 36.78
C PRO A 267 -7.24 4.46 36.84
N GLY A 268 -7.14 3.16 36.76
CA GLY A 268 -8.28 2.22 36.83
C GLY A 268 -8.78 1.69 35.47
N ALA A 269 -8.02 1.89 34.41
CA ALA A 269 -8.26 1.26 33.12
C ALA A 269 -7.81 -0.21 33.10
#